data_4883bdf0ed6b69e23b4ad0a28c1e282f
#
_entry.id   4883bdf0ed6b69e23b4ad0a28c1e282f
#
_cell.length_a   1.000
_cell.length_b   1.000
_cell.length_c   1.000
_cell.angle_alpha   90.00
_cell.angle_beta   90.00
_cell.angle_gamma   90.00
#
_symmetry.space_group_name_H-M   'P 1'
#
loop_
_entity.id
_entity.type
_entity.pdbx_description
1 polymer ?
#
loop_
_entity_poly.entity_id
_entity_poly.type
_entity_poly.pdbx_seq_one_letter_code
_entity_poly.pdbx_strand_id
1 'polypeptide(L)'
;MQISKWVAVTLTVLLLGGKAFAQNVDDIISKNIDAMGGKDKLAALNSVYEETTNSIMGNDLPAKVWIVNNTGFRMEMDMMGSQMVQVANKEKGWMINPMSGSTDPQPMPDEAMKAVARRLMLAGPLYNYQANGYTATLVDKEAVNGKDTYKVKLSKTGEPDATYYIDATTYYVDKSSSQNYINGNMVQQDIVYTGYNKTPEGYVFPTGYTMELPQGQLVTTITKVVINQPIDTAKFQKP
;
A
#
# COMPACT_ATOMS: atom_id res chain seq x y z
N MET A 1 -44.91 -40.44 -59.31
CA MET A 1 -43.50 -39.92 -59.19
C MET A 1 -43.56 -38.64 -58.40
N GLN A 2 -43.42 -38.75 -57.04
CA GLN A 2 -43.50 -37.61 -56.12
C GLN A 2 -42.10 -37.26 -55.68
N ILE A 3 -41.70 -36.03 -55.97
CA ILE A 3 -40.37 -35.45 -55.53
C ILE A 3 -40.59 -34.75 -54.20
N SER A 4 -40.05 -35.35 -53.18
CA SER A 4 -40.00 -34.76 -51.79
C SER A 4 -39.04 -33.60 -51.76
N LYS A 5 -39.53 -32.39 -51.39
CA LYS A 5 -38.73 -31.19 -51.16
C LYS A 5 -38.22 -31.19 -49.72
N TRP A 6 -36.93 -31.39 -49.53
CA TRP A 6 -36.27 -31.20 -48.26
C TRP A 6 -36.04 -29.69 -48.06
N VAL A 7 -36.69 -29.14 -47.07
CA VAL A 7 -36.44 -27.76 -46.61
C VAL A 7 -35.28 -27.82 -45.59
N ALA A 8 -34.13 -27.34 -45.99
CA ALA A 8 -32.99 -27.14 -45.10
C ALA A 8 -33.23 -25.85 -44.29
N VAL A 9 -33.56 -26.00 -43.02
CA VAL A 9 -33.58 -24.88 -42.04
C VAL A 9 -32.18 -24.65 -41.57
N THR A 10 -31.54 -23.59 -42.08
CA THR A 10 -30.21 -23.15 -41.63
C THR A 10 -30.40 -22.34 -40.35
N LEU A 11 -30.08 -22.94 -39.20
CA LEU A 11 -30.09 -22.28 -37.90
C LEU A 11 -28.85 -21.41 -37.80
N THR A 12 -28.99 -20.13 -38.09
CA THR A 12 -27.92 -19.14 -37.89
C THR A 12 -27.83 -18.81 -36.39
N VAL A 13 -26.90 -19.44 -35.68
CA VAL A 13 -26.56 -19.09 -34.31
C VAL A 13 -25.80 -17.78 -34.36
N LEU A 14 -26.45 -16.65 -34.02
CA LEU A 14 -25.79 -15.38 -33.72
C LEU A 14 -25.01 -15.56 -32.43
N LEU A 15 -23.71 -15.81 -32.54
CA LEU A 15 -22.75 -15.64 -31.46
C LEU A 15 -22.65 -14.11 -31.17
N LEU A 16 -23.50 -13.62 -30.29
CA LEU A 16 -23.28 -12.36 -29.59
C LEU A 16 -22.06 -12.56 -28.69
N GLY A 17 -20.89 -12.47 -29.30
CA GLY A 17 -19.63 -12.34 -28.59
C GLY A 17 -19.67 -11.03 -27.82
N GLY A 18 -20.14 -11.09 -26.56
CA GLY A 18 -19.91 -9.99 -25.61
C GLY A 18 -18.41 -9.71 -25.61
N LYS A 19 -18.02 -8.56 -26.13
CA LYS A 19 -16.69 -8.00 -25.84
C LYS A 19 -16.65 -7.78 -24.34
N ALA A 20 -16.23 -8.79 -23.58
CA ALA A 20 -15.69 -8.54 -22.26
C ALA A 20 -14.54 -7.57 -22.51
N PHE A 21 -14.76 -6.28 -22.20
CA PHE A 21 -13.67 -5.34 -22.08
C PHE A 21 -12.79 -5.89 -20.96
N ALA A 22 -11.77 -6.65 -21.34
CA ALA A 22 -10.70 -6.97 -20.43
C ALA A 22 -10.10 -5.62 -20.01
N GLN A 23 -10.46 -5.18 -18.83
CA GLN A 23 -9.97 -3.92 -18.29
C GLN A 23 -8.46 -4.10 -18.16
N ASN A 24 -7.70 -3.26 -18.87
CA ASN A 24 -6.25 -3.32 -18.85
C ASN A 24 -5.77 -2.94 -17.44
N VAL A 25 -4.77 -3.61 -16.93
CA VAL A 25 -4.18 -3.31 -15.62
C VAL A 25 -3.71 -1.86 -15.54
N ASP A 26 -3.19 -1.31 -16.64
CA ASP A 26 -2.76 0.08 -16.74
C ASP A 26 -3.92 1.07 -16.54
N ASP A 27 -5.10 0.76 -17.10
CA ASP A 27 -6.30 1.59 -16.91
C ASP A 27 -6.77 1.61 -15.46
N ILE A 28 -6.70 0.46 -14.78
CA ILE A 28 -7.05 0.34 -13.36
C ILE A 28 -6.08 1.16 -12.51
N ILE A 29 -4.78 1.03 -12.76
CA ILE A 29 -3.75 1.78 -12.04
C ILE A 29 -3.85 3.28 -12.33
N SER A 30 -4.10 3.68 -13.58
CA SER A 30 -4.31 5.09 -13.94
C SER A 30 -5.48 5.70 -13.17
N LYS A 31 -6.61 5.00 -13.08
CA LYS A 31 -7.78 5.45 -12.31
C LYS A 31 -7.51 5.51 -10.81
N ASN A 32 -6.71 4.58 -10.28
CA ASN A 32 -6.25 4.66 -8.89
C ASN A 32 -5.40 5.92 -8.66
N ILE A 33 -4.45 6.21 -9.55
CA ILE A 33 -3.61 7.42 -9.48
C ILE A 33 -4.49 8.68 -9.51
N ASP A 34 -5.49 8.73 -10.40
CA ASP A 34 -6.43 9.86 -10.50
C ASP A 34 -7.26 10.00 -9.21
N ALA A 35 -7.75 8.89 -8.65
CA ALA A 35 -8.50 8.87 -7.39
C ALA A 35 -7.65 9.36 -6.20
N MET A 36 -6.35 9.06 -6.18
CA MET A 36 -5.40 9.49 -5.13
C MET A 36 -4.96 10.96 -5.25
N GLY A 37 -5.48 11.71 -6.23
CA GLY A 37 -5.23 13.14 -6.40
C GLY A 37 -4.64 13.52 -7.76
N GLY A 38 -4.30 12.54 -8.58
CA GLY A 38 -3.78 12.70 -9.94
C GLY A 38 -2.26 12.75 -10.01
N LYS A 39 -1.76 12.46 -11.22
CA LYS A 39 -0.34 12.25 -11.48
C LYS A 39 0.54 13.43 -11.05
N ASP A 40 0.11 14.65 -11.34
CA ASP A 40 0.93 15.85 -11.08
C ASP A 40 1.07 16.11 -9.58
N LYS A 41 0.00 15.92 -8.80
CA LYS A 41 0.06 16.05 -7.33
C LYS A 41 0.94 14.98 -6.73
N LEU A 42 0.76 13.72 -7.12
CA LEU A 42 1.60 12.62 -6.62
C LEU A 42 3.08 12.83 -6.97
N ALA A 43 3.38 13.41 -8.14
CA ALA A 43 4.74 13.80 -8.51
C ALA A 43 5.31 14.92 -7.63
N ALA A 44 4.46 15.82 -7.15
CA ALA A 44 4.83 16.97 -6.31
C ALA A 44 4.86 16.64 -4.80
N LEU A 45 4.57 15.40 -4.41
CA LEU A 45 4.57 14.97 -3.01
C LEU A 45 6.01 14.73 -2.53
N ASN A 46 6.56 15.68 -1.77
CA ASN A 46 7.95 15.66 -1.32
C ASN A 46 8.11 15.20 0.11
N SER A 47 7.17 15.53 0.99
CA SER A 47 7.23 15.13 2.39
C SER A 47 5.85 14.93 2.98
N VAL A 48 5.77 14.03 3.96
CA VAL A 48 4.57 13.78 4.76
C VAL A 48 4.95 13.70 6.22
N TYR A 49 4.20 14.37 7.07
CA TYR A 49 4.18 14.16 8.50
C TYR A 49 2.80 13.63 8.90
N GLU A 50 2.78 12.58 9.71
CA GLU A 50 1.56 11.98 10.22
C GLU A 50 1.59 11.86 11.74
N GLU A 51 0.44 12.08 12.39
CA GLU A 51 0.17 11.64 13.75
C GLU A 51 -0.82 10.48 13.67
N THR A 52 -0.53 9.41 14.41
CA THR A 52 -1.35 8.20 14.41
C THR A 52 -1.61 7.73 15.83
N THR A 53 -2.71 7.02 16.02
CA THR A 53 -2.95 6.20 17.20
C THR A 53 -2.97 4.74 16.76
N ASN A 54 -2.13 3.93 17.38
CA ASN A 54 -1.99 2.51 17.10
C ASN A 54 -2.59 1.73 18.28
N SER A 55 -3.76 1.13 18.07
CA SER A 55 -4.45 0.36 19.10
C SER A 55 -4.14 -1.12 18.93
N ILE A 56 -3.59 -1.74 19.98
CA ILE A 56 -3.32 -3.18 20.02
C ILE A 56 -3.62 -3.70 21.42
N MET A 57 -4.37 -4.81 21.52
CA MET A 57 -4.76 -5.44 22.78
C MET A 57 -5.38 -4.44 23.79
N GLY A 58 -6.14 -3.45 23.30
CA GLY A 58 -6.78 -2.42 24.13
C GLY A 58 -5.88 -1.28 24.60
N ASN A 59 -4.62 -1.23 24.17
CA ASN A 59 -3.69 -0.14 24.47
C ASN A 59 -3.56 0.77 23.26
N ASP A 60 -3.70 2.08 23.48
CA ASP A 60 -3.47 3.10 22.48
C ASP A 60 -2.04 3.63 22.57
N LEU A 61 -1.32 3.49 21.49
CA LEU A 61 0.07 3.86 21.33
C LEU A 61 0.17 5.01 20.32
N PRO A 62 0.26 6.26 20.76
CA PRO A 62 0.41 7.38 19.85
C PRO A 62 1.77 7.33 19.15
N ALA A 63 1.77 7.64 17.86
CA ALA A 63 2.99 7.72 17.09
C ALA A 63 3.04 8.93 16.17
N LYS A 64 4.26 9.33 15.82
CA LYS A 64 4.58 10.38 14.87
C LYS A 64 5.44 9.79 13.77
N VAL A 65 5.10 10.12 12.53
CA VAL A 65 5.81 9.60 11.34
C VAL A 65 6.25 10.77 10.47
N TRP A 66 7.50 10.79 10.07
CA TRP A 66 8.07 11.73 9.13
C TRP A 66 8.63 10.97 7.94
N ILE A 67 8.25 11.37 6.76
CA ILE A 67 8.75 10.79 5.51
C ILE A 67 9.15 11.92 4.57
N VAL A 68 10.35 11.85 4.02
CA VAL A 68 10.78 12.66 2.89
C VAL A 68 10.99 11.73 1.71
N ASN A 69 10.29 12.03 0.61
CA ASN A 69 10.25 11.19 -0.57
C ASN A 69 11.66 10.78 -1.03
N ASN A 70 11.87 9.49 -1.19
CA ASN A 70 13.14 8.93 -1.59
C ASN A 70 14.36 9.36 -0.74
N THR A 71 14.17 9.86 0.48
CA THR A 71 15.26 10.39 1.32
C THR A 71 15.34 9.70 2.66
N GLY A 72 14.26 9.72 3.43
CA GLY A 72 14.28 9.16 4.77
C GLY A 72 12.90 9.00 5.39
N PHE A 73 12.87 8.13 6.38
CA PHE A 73 11.71 7.75 7.18
C PHE A 73 12.10 7.76 8.65
N ARG A 74 11.23 8.30 9.50
CA ARG A 74 11.32 8.18 10.95
C ARG A 74 9.93 7.95 11.52
N MET A 75 9.81 7.00 12.43
CA MET A 75 8.65 6.79 13.27
C MET A 75 9.07 6.80 14.72
N GLU A 76 8.32 7.52 15.53
CA GLU A 76 8.43 7.53 16.99
C GLU A 76 7.08 7.11 17.57
N MET A 77 7.07 6.08 18.40
CA MET A 77 5.87 5.56 19.06
C MET A 77 6.08 5.54 20.56
N ASP A 78 5.17 6.11 21.32
CA ASP A 78 5.17 6.00 22.77
C ASP A 78 4.60 4.64 23.18
N MET A 79 5.40 3.87 23.90
CA MET A 79 5.05 2.56 24.44
C MET A 79 5.04 2.63 25.97
N MET A 80 3.99 3.25 26.52
CA MET A 80 3.77 3.36 27.97
C MET A 80 4.96 3.99 28.71
N GLY A 81 5.45 5.12 28.23
CA GLY A 81 6.55 5.89 28.81
C GLY A 81 7.95 5.49 28.31
N SER A 82 8.04 4.52 27.42
CA SER A 82 9.25 4.20 26.67
C SER A 82 9.05 4.51 25.20
N GLN A 83 10.06 5.00 24.51
CA GLN A 83 9.94 5.37 23.11
C GLN A 83 10.52 4.29 22.20
N MET A 84 9.68 3.73 21.32
CA MET A 84 10.12 2.96 20.16
C MET A 84 10.46 3.94 19.04
N VAL A 85 11.62 3.78 18.43
CA VAL A 85 12.05 4.58 17.28
C VAL A 85 12.43 3.68 16.13
N GLN A 86 11.90 3.95 14.94
CA GLN A 86 12.41 3.41 13.70
C GLN A 86 12.88 4.59 12.83
N VAL A 87 14.10 4.53 12.36
CA VAL A 87 14.63 5.55 11.47
C VAL A 87 15.45 4.91 10.38
N ALA A 88 15.29 5.39 9.16
CA ALA A 88 16.07 4.91 8.04
C ALA A 88 16.22 6.00 6.96
N ASN A 89 17.32 5.94 6.26
CA ASN A 89 17.52 6.57 4.97
C ASN A 89 17.64 5.49 3.87
N LYS A 90 18.06 5.84 2.66
CA LYS A 90 18.21 4.87 1.57
C LYS A 90 19.25 3.77 1.82
N GLU A 91 20.22 4.02 2.67
CA GLU A 91 21.39 3.17 2.85
C GLU A 91 21.33 2.36 4.15
N LYS A 92 20.83 2.97 5.21
CA LYS A 92 20.93 2.43 6.57
C LYS A 92 19.64 2.72 7.36
N GLY A 93 19.33 1.81 8.27
CA GLY A 93 18.25 1.99 9.22
C GLY A 93 18.64 1.55 10.61
N TRP A 94 18.00 2.15 11.61
CA TRP A 94 18.16 1.84 13.02
C TRP A 94 16.81 1.72 13.70
N MET A 95 16.77 0.90 14.71
CA MET A 95 15.60 0.70 15.55
C MET A 95 16.00 0.75 17.03
N ILE A 96 15.26 1.49 17.82
CA ILE A 96 15.21 1.37 19.27
C ILE A 96 13.91 0.66 19.61
N ASN A 97 14.00 -0.50 20.25
CA ASN A 97 12.84 -1.25 20.70
C ASN A 97 12.96 -1.47 22.23
N PRO A 98 12.21 -0.74 23.04
CA PRO A 98 12.29 -0.86 24.50
C PRO A 98 11.90 -2.24 25.01
N MET A 99 11.11 -3.00 24.25
CA MET A 99 10.76 -4.38 24.63
C MET A 99 11.92 -5.36 24.49
N SER A 100 12.99 -4.99 23.80
CA SER A 100 14.21 -5.82 23.73
C SER A 100 15.14 -5.65 24.94
N GLY A 101 14.79 -4.80 25.89
CA GLY A 101 15.60 -4.49 27.06
C GLY A 101 16.79 -3.58 26.78
N SER A 102 16.92 -3.05 25.56
CA SER A 102 17.99 -2.10 25.18
C SER A 102 17.39 -0.79 24.67
N THR A 103 17.96 0.31 25.11
CA THR A 103 17.67 1.67 24.60
C THR A 103 18.67 2.10 23.54
N ASP A 104 19.68 1.28 23.23
CA ASP A 104 20.67 1.59 22.21
C ASP A 104 20.11 1.32 20.81
N PRO A 105 20.37 2.22 19.84
CA PRO A 105 19.96 2.02 18.47
C PRO A 105 20.63 0.79 17.85
N GLN A 106 19.85 -0.20 17.46
CA GLN A 106 20.28 -1.40 16.76
C GLN A 106 20.13 -1.21 15.25
N PRO A 107 21.07 -1.69 14.42
CA PRO A 107 20.94 -1.62 12.98
C PRO A 107 19.75 -2.46 12.51
N MET A 108 18.99 -1.93 11.55
CA MET A 108 17.93 -2.70 10.90
C MET A 108 18.54 -3.79 10.01
N PRO A 109 18.01 -5.02 10.03
CA PRO A 109 18.40 -6.08 9.09
C PRO A 109 18.13 -5.66 7.63
N ASP A 110 18.91 -6.17 6.69
CA ASP A 110 18.76 -5.88 5.25
C ASP A 110 17.34 -6.17 4.74
N GLU A 111 16.70 -7.21 5.24
CA GLU A 111 15.33 -7.55 4.87
C GLU A 111 14.31 -6.50 5.36
N ALA A 112 14.52 -5.91 6.52
CA ALA A 112 13.71 -4.78 7.01
C ALA A 112 13.95 -3.52 6.15
N MET A 113 15.16 -3.31 5.68
CA MET A 113 15.50 -2.19 4.80
C MET A 113 14.78 -2.27 3.45
N LYS A 114 14.51 -3.47 2.91
CA LYS A 114 13.68 -3.65 1.70
C LYS A 114 12.25 -3.12 1.90
N ALA A 115 11.67 -3.31 3.07
CA ALA A 115 10.35 -2.74 3.40
C ALA A 115 10.39 -1.21 3.52
N VAL A 116 11.48 -0.65 4.05
CA VAL A 116 11.70 0.80 4.13
C VAL A 116 11.71 1.43 2.74
N ALA A 117 12.36 0.81 1.76
CA ALA A 117 12.44 1.35 0.40
C ALA A 117 11.04 1.64 -0.19
N ARG A 118 10.05 0.77 0.07
CA ARG A 118 8.66 1.00 -0.35
C ARG A 118 7.99 2.16 0.41
N ARG A 119 8.27 2.34 1.70
CA ARG A 119 7.75 3.46 2.50
C ARG A 119 8.30 4.81 2.04
N LEU A 120 9.51 4.84 1.48
CA LEU A 120 10.10 6.06 0.93
C LEU A 120 9.46 6.53 -0.38
N MET A 121 8.65 5.69 -1.03
CA MET A 121 7.87 6.08 -2.21
C MET A 121 6.53 6.67 -1.78
N LEU A 122 6.49 7.97 -1.47
CA LEU A 122 5.29 8.64 -0.94
C LEU A 122 4.07 8.54 -1.85
N ALA A 123 4.27 8.56 -3.17
CA ALA A 123 3.20 8.38 -4.15
C ALA A 123 2.70 6.91 -4.24
N GLY A 124 3.32 6.01 -3.47
CA GLY A 124 3.03 4.58 -3.46
C GLY A 124 3.62 3.81 -4.64
N PRO A 125 3.73 2.47 -4.52
CA PRO A 125 4.35 1.63 -5.55
C PRO A 125 3.58 1.54 -6.86
N LEU A 126 2.28 1.83 -6.88
CA LEU A 126 1.46 1.88 -8.10
C LEU A 126 1.80 3.09 -8.98
N TYR A 127 2.24 4.20 -8.35
CA TYR A 127 2.66 5.38 -9.09
C TYR A 127 3.96 5.13 -9.83
N ASN A 128 3.98 5.41 -11.15
CA ASN A 128 5.14 5.21 -12.02
C ASN A 128 5.79 3.81 -11.86
N TYR A 129 4.98 2.77 -11.61
CA TYR A 129 5.46 1.43 -11.30
C TYR A 129 6.46 0.90 -12.33
N GLN A 130 6.23 1.12 -13.63
CA GLN A 130 7.14 0.69 -14.71
C GLN A 130 8.51 1.37 -14.61
N ALA A 131 8.53 2.70 -14.38
CA ALA A 131 9.77 3.45 -14.21
C ALA A 131 10.54 3.03 -12.94
N ASN A 132 9.82 2.52 -11.93
CA ASN A 132 10.40 1.96 -10.71
C ASN A 132 10.83 0.48 -10.87
N GLY A 133 10.71 -0.08 -12.09
CA GLY A 133 11.13 -1.44 -12.40
C GLY A 133 10.14 -2.54 -12.04
N TYR A 134 8.89 -2.18 -11.75
CA TYR A 134 7.82 -3.15 -11.48
C TYR A 134 7.07 -3.54 -12.75
N THR A 135 6.57 -4.77 -12.76
CA THR A 135 5.57 -5.27 -13.71
C THR A 135 4.25 -5.43 -12.98
N ALA A 136 3.16 -4.93 -13.56
CA ALA A 136 1.82 -5.08 -13.02
C ALA A 136 1.04 -6.18 -13.77
N THR A 137 0.27 -6.96 -13.04
CA THR A 137 -0.60 -8.00 -13.60
C THR A 137 -1.96 -7.93 -12.92
N LEU A 138 -3.04 -7.84 -13.70
CA LEU A 138 -4.39 -8.08 -13.20
C LEU A 138 -4.56 -9.59 -13.02
N VAL A 139 -4.62 -10.03 -11.77
CA VAL A 139 -4.71 -11.47 -11.44
C VAL A 139 -6.15 -11.95 -11.53
N ASP A 140 -7.07 -11.19 -10.89
CA ASP A 140 -8.49 -11.57 -10.77
C ASP A 140 -9.32 -10.39 -10.26
N LYS A 141 -10.61 -10.66 -10.02
CA LYS A 141 -11.49 -9.85 -9.17
C LYS A 141 -11.80 -10.63 -7.91
N GLU A 142 -11.69 -9.97 -6.76
CA GLU A 142 -11.93 -10.60 -5.45
C GLU A 142 -12.70 -9.61 -4.56
N ALA A 143 -13.67 -10.10 -3.79
CA ALA A 143 -14.38 -9.24 -2.86
C ALA A 143 -13.57 -9.01 -1.58
N VAL A 144 -13.43 -7.75 -1.19
CA VAL A 144 -12.84 -7.35 0.09
C VAL A 144 -13.89 -6.62 0.91
N ASN A 145 -14.23 -7.14 2.08
CA ASN A 145 -15.27 -6.57 2.96
C ASN A 145 -16.61 -6.31 2.23
N GLY A 146 -16.99 -7.21 1.30
CA GLY A 146 -18.25 -7.12 0.53
C GLY A 146 -18.21 -6.16 -0.65
N LYS A 147 -17.08 -5.56 -0.96
CA LYS A 147 -16.88 -4.73 -2.16
C LYS A 147 -16.11 -5.47 -3.22
N ASP A 148 -16.51 -5.31 -4.48
CA ASP A 148 -15.75 -5.85 -5.62
C ASP A 148 -14.44 -5.10 -5.79
N THR A 149 -13.34 -5.83 -5.88
CA THR A 149 -12.01 -5.26 -6.10
C THR A 149 -11.29 -5.90 -7.28
N TYR A 150 -10.42 -5.13 -7.93
CA TYR A 150 -9.43 -5.64 -8.86
C TYR A 150 -8.18 -6.08 -8.10
N LYS A 151 -7.79 -7.34 -8.26
CA LYS A 151 -6.59 -7.90 -7.64
C LYS A 151 -5.40 -7.67 -8.57
N VAL A 152 -4.61 -6.66 -8.27
CA VAL A 152 -3.44 -6.24 -9.05
C VAL A 152 -2.16 -6.66 -8.31
N LYS A 153 -1.33 -7.47 -8.97
CA LYS A 153 -0.02 -7.88 -8.47
C LYS A 153 1.07 -7.02 -9.08
N LEU A 154 1.96 -6.49 -8.25
CA LEU A 154 3.22 -5.89 -8.63
C LEU A 154 4.36 -6.85 -8.33
N SER A 155 5.23 -7.06 -9.33
CA SER A 155 6.42 -7.92 -9.24
C SER A 155 7.65 -7.15 -9.70
N LYS A 156 8.77 -7.36 -9.00
CA LYS A 156 10.07 -6.82 -9.37
C LYS A 156 11.16 -7.83 -9.02
N THR A 157 12.11 -8.03 -9.93
CA THR A 157 13.21 -8.97 -9.72
C THR A 157 13.99 -8.63 -8.44
N GLY A 158 14.18 -9.62 -7.56
CA GLY A 158 14.89 -9.46 -6.29
C GLY A 158 14.06 -8.89 -5.13
N GLU A 159 12.79 -8.58 -5.36
CA GLU A 159 11.86 -8.15 -4.32
C GLU A 159 10.66 -9.11 -4.22
N PRO A 160 10.08 -9.31 -3.02
CA PRO A 160 8.83 -10.04 -2.89
C PRO A 160 7.69 -9.35 -3.63
N ASP A 161 6.80 -10.14 -4.22
CA ASP A 161 5.58 -9.65 -4.85
C ASP A 161 4.71 -8.89 -3.83
N ALA A 162 3.99 -7.88 -4.32
CA ALA A 162 2.95 -7.19 -3.56
C ALA A 162 1.63 -7.22 -4.34
N THR A 163 0.53 -7.44 -3.66
CA THR A 163 -0.81 -7.48 -4.24
C THR A 163 -1.65 -6.35 -3.69
N TYR A 164 -2.33 -5.61 -4.57
CA TYR A 164 -3.22 -4.51 -4.26
C TYR A 164 -4.64 -4.88 -4.68
N TYR A 165 -5.60 -4.71 -3.79
CA TYR A 165 -7.01 -4.92 -4.02
C TYR A 165 -7.65 -3.54 -4.18
N ILE A 166 -7.93 -3.16 -5.42
CA ILE A 166 -8.40 -1.83 -5.81
C ILE A 166 -9.91 -1.89 -5.99
N ASP A 167 -10.66 -1.12 -5.20
CA ASP A 167 -12.12 -1.02 -5.26
C ASP A 167 -12.58 -0.69 -6.68
N ALA A 168 -13.51 -1.47 -7.21
CA ALA A 168 -13.95 -1.36 -8.60
C ALA A 168 -14.79 -0.10 -8.89
N THR A 169 -15.24 0.61 -7.84
CA THR A 169 -16.07 1.82 -7.92
C THR A 169 -15.25 3.08 -7.65
N THR A 170 -14.51 3.09 -6.54
CA THR A 170 -13.78 4.27 -6.07
C THR A 170 -12.34 4.31 -6.55
N TYR A 171 -11.80 3.18 -6.97
CA TYR A 171 -10.40 2.97 -7.33
C TYR A 171 -9.40 3.22 -6.18
N TYR A 172 -9.86 3.29 -4.93
CA TYR A 172 -8.98 3.27 -3.77
C TYR A 172 -8.48 1.84 -3.49
N VAL A 173 -7.36 1.73 -2.79
CA VAL A 173 -6.84 0.42 -2.35
C VAL A 173 -7.57 0.03 -1.07
N ASP A 174 -8.45 -0.97 -1.12
CA ASP A 174 -9.13 -1.47 0.09
C ASP A 174 -8.22 -2.40 0.91
N LYS A 175 -7.30 -3.12 0.24
CA LYS A 175 -6.37 -4.03 0.90
C LYS A 175 -5.05 -4.09 0.13
N SER A 176 -3.94 -4.23 0.84
CA SER A 176 -2.67 -4.66 0.26
C SER A 176 -2.11 -5.88 0.98
N SER A 177 -1.42 -6.75 0.23
CA SER A 177 -0.80 -7.96 0.74
C SER A 177 0.64 -8.01 0.26
N SER A 178 1.60 -8.15 1.17
CA SER A 178 3.01 -8.23 0.84
C SER A 178 3.75 -9.08 1.86
N GLN A 179 4.94 -9.54 1.50
CA GLN A 179 5.83 -10.17 2.47
C GLN A 179 6.65 -9.09 3.19
N ASN A 180 6.70 -9.19 4.52
CA ASN A 180 7.50 -8.33 5.38
C ASN A 180 8.34 -9.17 6.34
N TYR A 181 9.47 -8.60 6.75
CA TYR A 181 10.36 -9.21 7.71
C TYR A 181 9.91 -8.87 9.14
N ILE A 182 9.47 -9.89 9.87
CA ILE A 182 8.99 -9.75 11.25
C ILE A 182 9.69 -10.80 12.12
N ASN A 183 10.37 -10.36 13.18
CA ASN A 183 11.04 -11.23 14.15
C ASN A 183 11.94 -12.30 13.51
N GLY A 184 12.71 -11.94 12.49
CA GLY A 184 13.64 -12.85 11.84
C GLY A 184 13.05 -13.70 10.70
N ASN A 185 11.75 -13.56 10.39
CA ASN A 185 11.06 -14.36 9.39
C ASN A 185 10.36 -13.49 8.35
N MET A 186 10.31 -13.98 7.11
CA MET A 186 9.44 -13.42 6.07
C MET A 186 8.01 -13.91 6.30
N VAL A 187 7.10 -12.98 6.57
CA VAL A 187 5.69 -13.26 6.86
C VAL A 187 4.83 -12.48 5.89
N GLN A 188 3.81 -13.13 5.33
CA GLN A 188 2.78 -12.42 4.59
C GLN A 188 2.03 -11.51 5.55
N GLN A 189 1.90 -10.25 5.17
CA GLN A 189 1.20 -9.23 5.91
C GLN A 189 0.14 -8.57 5.04
N ASP A 190 -1.08 -8.63 5.52
CA ASP A 190 -2.21 -7.95 4.91
C ASP A 190 -2.49 -6.65 5.67
N ILE A 191 -2.69 -5.57 4.92
CA ILE A 191 -3.12 -4.27 5.43
C ILE A 191 -4.48 -3.98 4.82
N VAL A 192 -5.50 -3.81 5.65
CA VAL A 192 -6.86 -3.45 5.22
C VAL A 192 -7.11 -1.99 5.57
N TYR A 193 -7.36 -1.15 4.58
CA TYR A 193 -7.59 0.28 4.76
C TYR A 193 -9.03 0.55 5.19
N THR A 194 -9.21 1.46 6.17
CA THR A 194 -10.51 1.70 6.79
C THR A 194 -11.32 2.83 6.14
N GLY A 195 -10.68 3.65 5.34
CA GLY A 195 -11.30 4.74 4.60
C GLY A 195 -10.28 5.70 4.04
N TYR A 196 -10.74 6.74 3.35
CA TYR A 196 -9.90 7.74 2.69
C TYR A 196 -10.48 9.14 2.88
N ASN A 197 -9.60 10.11 3.14
CA ASN A 197 -9.92 11.53 3.20
C ASN A 197 -9.09 12.32 2.19
N LYS A 198 -9.74 13.35 1.63
CA LYS A 198 -9.07 14.29 0.73
C LYS A 198 -8.63 15.53 1.51
N THR A 199 -7.34 15.88 1.39
CA THR A 199 -6.81 17.11 2.00
C THR A 199 -7.29 18.36 1.24
N PRO A 200 -7.22 19.55 1.83
CA PRO A 200 -7.55 20.81 1.15
C PRO A 200 -6.76 21.03 -0.15
N GLU A 201 -5.51 20.57 -0.20
CA GLU A 201 -4.64 20.64 -1.37
C GLU A 201 -5.01 19.60 -2.45
N GLY A 202 -5.90 18.66 -2.10
CA GLY A 202 -6.47 17.68 -2.99
C GLY A 202 -5.71 16.37 -3.10
N TYR A 203 -4.80 16.07 -2.18
CA TYR A 203 -4.23 14.74 -1.98
C TYR A 203 -5.22 13.84 -1.24
N VAL A 204 -5.14 12.56 -1.48
CA VAL A 204 -5.99 11.58 -0.80
C VAL A 204 -5.12 10.64 0.01
N PHE A 205 -5.46 10.50 1.30
CA PHE A 205 -4.76 9.61 2.23
C PHE A 205 -5.75 8.69 2.94
N PRO A 206 -5.33 7.48 3.32
CA PRO A 206 -6.15 6.63 4.16
C PRO A 206 -6.42 7.30 5.52
N THR A 207 -7.58 7.05 6.10
CA THR A 207 -7.92 7.49 7.47
C THR A 207 -7.37 6.55 8.53
N GLY A 208 -6.99 5.36 8.13
CA GLY A 208 -6.41 4.34 8.98
C GLY A 208 -6.34 3.00 8.26
N TYR A 209 -5.87 2.00 8.98
CA TYR A 209 -5.78 0.63 8.50
C TYR A 209 -5.74 -0.38 9.64
N THR A 210 -6.05 -1.61 9.34
CA THR A 210 -5.90 -2.75 10.26
C THR A 210 -4.89 -3.75 9.71
N MET A 211 -4.24 -4.45 10.61
CA MET A 211 -3.21 -5.43 10.31
C MET A 211 -3.24 -6.54 11.35
N GLU A 212 -3.24 -7.80 10.91
CA GLU A 212 -3.11 -8.93 11.83
C GLU A 212 -1.63 -9.14 12.19
N LEU A 213 -1.36 -9.20 13.48
CA LEU A 213 -0.05 -9.52 14.05
C LEU A 213 -0.17 -10.79 14.90
N PRO A 214 0.94 -11.50 15.18
CA PRO A 214 0.89 -12.70 16.02
C PRO A 214 0.27 -12.49 17.41
N GLN A 215 0.39 -11.28 17.95
CA GLN A 215 -0.14 -10.90 19.26
C GLN A 215 -1.57 -10.32 19.21
N GLY A 216 -2.18 -10.22 18.04
CA GLY A 216 -3.54 -9.67 17.86
C GLY A 216 -3.62 -8.61 16.77
N GLN A 217 -4.82 -8.09 16.54
CA GLN A 217 -5.04 -7.08 15.53
C GLN A 217 -4.47 -5.72 15.97
N LEU A 218 -3.67 -5.13 15.10
CA LEU A 218 -3.27 -3.73 15.16
C LEU A 218 -4.28 -2.88 14.38
N VAL A 219 -4.84 -1.88 15.03
CA VAL A 219 -5.70 -0.87 14.40
C VAL A 219 -4.96 0.46 14.43
N THR A 220 -4.65 1.01 13.26
CA THR A 220 -4.03 2.34 13.15
C THR A 220 -5.07 3.35 12.68
N THR A 221 -5.24 4.42 13.45
CA THR A 221 -6.02 5.61 13.05
C THR A 221 -5.07 6.75 12.75
N ILE A 222 -5.18 7.34 11.57
CA ILE A 222 -4.40 8.52 11.18
C ILE A 222 -5.20 9.76 11.59
N THR A 223 -4.68 10.48 12.59
CA THR A 223 -5.36 11.63 13.21
C THR A 223 -4.97 12.95 12.56
N LYS A 224 -3.80 13.01 11.92
CA LYS A 224 -3.29 14.20 11.24
C LYS A 224 -2.37 13.83 10.10
N VAL A 225 -2.50 14.55 9.00
CA VAL A 225 -1.57 14.50 7.84
C VAL A 225 -1.18 15.93 7.50
N VAL A 226 0.12 16.16 7.36
CA VAL A 226 0.68 17.43 6.87
C VAL A 226 1.63 17.12 5.74
N ILE A 227 1.42 17.78 4.59
CA ILE A 227 2.14 17.51 3.35
C ILE A 227 3.06 18.66 2.97
N ASN A 228 4.16 18.31 2.31
CA ASN A 228 5.11 19.25 1.69
C ASN A 228 5.67 20.31 2.64
N GLN A 229 5.63 20.05 3.98
CA GLN A 229 6.37 20.90 4.93
C GLN A 229 7.85 20.53 4.96
N PRO A 230 8.75 21.51 5.16
CA PRO A 230 10.16 21.24 5.34
C PRO A 230 10.38 20.31 6.54
N ILE A 231 11.08 19.21 6.32
CA ILE A 231 11.52 18.28 7.38
C ILE A 231 13.04 18.28 7.37
N ASP A 232 13.64 18.54 8.54
CA ASP A 232 15.08 18.46 8.70
C ASP A 232 15.57 17.02 8.48
N THR A 233 16.43 16.83 7.50
CA THR A 233 16.97 15.50 7.15
C THR A 233 17.89 14.92 8.24
N ALA A 234 18.37 15.72 9.21
CA ALA A 234 19.05 15.24 10.39
C ALA A 234 18.18 14.27 11.21
N LYS A 235 16.84 14.37 11.11
CA LYS A 235 15.91 13.40 11.72
C LYS A 235 16.10 11.95 11.23
N PHE A 236 16.68 11.76 10.05
CA PHE A 236 16.88 10.43 9.44
C PHE A 236 18.28 9.86 9.69
N GLN A 237 19.02 10.44 10.59
CA GLN A 237 20.30 9.91 11.07
C GLN A 237 20.08 8.97 12.26
N LYS A 238 21.13 8.21 12.58
CA LYS A 238 21.13 7.34 13.77
C LYS A 238 20.74 8.15 15.00
N PRO A 239 19.76 7.68 15.81
CA PRO A 239 19.35 8.33 17.06
C PRO A 239 20.46 8.41 18.09
#